data_8b6862ea2f87e529b70c9042b70d3265
#
_entry.id   8b6862ea2f87e529b70c9042b70d3265
#
_cell.length_a   1.000
_cell.length_b   1.000
_cell.length_c   1.000
_cell.angle_alpha   90.00
_cell.angle_beta   90.00
_cell.angle_gamma   90.00
#
_symmetry.space_group_name_H-M   'P 1'
#
loop_
_entity.id
_entity.type
_entity.pdbx_description
1 polymer ?
#
loop_
_entity_poly.entity_id
_entity_poly.type
_entity_poly.pdbx_seq_one_letter_code
_entity_poly.pdbx_strand_id
1 'polypeptide(L)'
;MSKFIDNLKSIPATEKTVLLRLYNEREELVSIIPNVPGRQGSIQVFQHLAGAKGKINFEAAKEGLRLFGEHVEDARKNPGKHQKLELLLGLKKSETLRIETVESSCKDLLTSLSGRKASAEECEVFIELLNQGKIRAAEKVKGVWEPQPYTIDGVLNYFGTHLSERMEGKYWDKIPLKTANYTDQDFERGGVRYAPGCMVRTGAYVGPQTVVMNLAFVNIGAYVAGEGCMIDGGARVASCAQIGKNVKFGAGSGIEGILEPAGRLASIVEDNVKIGAMCELTGIIGEGSVIACVVIMAYGKKIFDEDAGDFVPPLECVVGDQKFMLPVIPPYRLAVGGSMPSKKGNHNTDAVILKAGDLRDSATMRHFTKQGILYG
;
A
#
# COMPACT_ATOMS: atom_id res chain seq x y z
N MET A 1 35.39 -4.88 -20.15
CA MET A 1 34.86 -5.01 -18.78
C MET A 1 33.70 -5.97 -18.79
N SER A 2 33.61 -6.84 -17.76
CA SER A 2 32.43 -7.70 -17.61
C SER A 2 31.19 -6.86 -17.32
N LYS A 3 30.03 -7.30 -17.82
CA LYS A 3 28.78 -6.59 -17.55
C LYS A 3 28.33 -6.82 -16.10
N PHE A 4 27.85 -5.78 -15.44
CA PHE A 4 27.35 -5.83 -14.07
C PHE A 4 26.36 -6.97 -13.85
N ILE A 5 25.37 -7.11 -14.73
CA ILE A 5 24.35 -8.14 -14.63
C ILE A 5 24.90 -9.57 -14.69
N ASP A 6 26.00 -9.80 -15.39
CA ASP A 6 26.66 -11.11 -15.47
C ASP A 6 27.47 -11.39 -14.20
N ASN A 7 28.08 -10.36 -13.62
CA ASN A 7 28.81 -10.48 -12.36
C ASN A 7 27.86 -10.82 -11.20
N LEU A 8 26.64 -10.30 -11.18
CA LEU A 8 25.64 -10.61 -10.13
C LEU A 8 25.26 -12.10 -10.11
N LYS A 9 25.29 -12.81 -11.24
CA LYS A 9 25.02 -14.26 -11.30
C LYS A 9 26.05 -15.10 -10.53
N SER A 10 27.24 -14.55 -10.29
CA SER A 10 28.33 -15.25 -9.59
C SER A 10 28.32 -15.10 -8.06
N ILE A 11 27.42 -14.31 -7.52
CA ILE A 11 27.31 -14.03 -6.08
C ILE A 11 25.92 -14.39 -5.52
N PRO A 12 25.78 -14.75 -4.25
CA PRO A 12 24.50 -15.18 -3.66
C PRO A 12 23.42 -14.12 -3.76
N ALA A 13 22.18 -14.55 -3.99
CA ALA A 13 21.01 -13.69 -3.91
C ALA A 13 20.69 -13.29 -2.45
N THR A 14 20.03 -12.15 -2.28
CA THR A 14 19.77 -11.53 -0.96
C THR A 14 18.28 -11.31 -0.72
N GLU A 15 17.47 -12.37 -0.86
CA GLU A 15 16.01 -12.30 -0.85
C GLU A 15 15.39 -11.78 0.46
N LYS A 16 16.06 -12.01 1.59
CA LYS A 16 15.56 -11.63 2.93
C LYS A 16 15.95 -10.21 3.37
N THR A 17 16.94 -9.63 2.73
CA THR A 17 17.47 -8.30 3.10
C THR A 17 16.56 -7.20 2.59
N VAL A 18 16.12 -6.30 3.45
CA VAL A 18 15.30 -5.13 3.07
C VAL A 18 16.12 -3.87 2.91
N LEU A 19 17.19 -3.73 3.67
CA LEU A 19 18.17 -2.65 3.49
C LEU A 19 19.52 -3.02 4.13
N LEU A 20 20.56 -2.28 3.74
CA LEU A 20 21.86 -2.26 4.42
C LEU A 20 22.11 -0.87 4.99
N ARG A 21 22.58 -0.79 6.24
CA ARG A 21 23.13 0.41 6.83
C ARG A 21 24.66 0.32 6.83
N LEU A 22 25.31 1.36 6.33
CA LEU A 22 26.77 1.45 6.22
C LEU A 22 27.29 2.45 7.24
N TYR A 23 28.24 2.03 8.05
CA TYR A 23 28.88 2.86 9.06
C TYR A 23 30.37 2.98 8.80
N ASN A 24 30.93 4.17 9.08
CA ASN A 24 32.36 4.37 9.05
C ASN A 24 33.03 3.83 10.35
N GLU A 25 34.36 4.01 10.51
CA GLU A 25 35.09 3.56 11.67
C GLU A 25 34.69 4.26 12.98
N ARG A 26 34.03 5.42 12.89
CA ARG A 26 33.53 6.15 14.06
C ARG A 26 32.10 5.74 14.42
N GLU A 27 31.62 4.66 13.83
CA GLU A 27 30.21 4.20 13.96
C GLU A 27 29.17 5.25 13.52
N GLU A 28 29.55 6.17 12.64
CA GLU A 28 28.64 7.14 12.05
C GLU A 28 27.99 6.51 10.82
N LEU A 29 26.66 6.63 10.70
CA LEU A 29 25.89 6.17 9.55
C LEU A 29 26.26 7.02 8.32
N VAL A 30 26.91 6.43 7.33
CA VAL A 30 27.38 7.13 6.12
C VAL A 30 26.50 6.85 4.91
N SER A 31 25.74 5.76 4.93
CA SER A 31 24.81 5.45 3.84
C SER A 31 23.78 4.39 4.22
N ILE A 32 22.63 4.43 3.54
CA ILE A 32 21.63 3.35 3.53
C ILE A 32 21.46 2.88 2.09
N ILE A 33 21.43 1.56 1.88
CA ILE A 33 21.13 0.95 0.59
C ILE A 33 19.81 0.20 0.72
N PRO A 34 18.72 0.73 0.17
CA PRO A 34 17.42 0.06 0.19
C PRO A 34 17.36 -1.06 -0.86
N ASN A 35 16.68 -2.16 -0.54
CA ASN A 35 16.39 -3.24 -1.49
C ASN A 35 15.11 -2.96 -2.27
N VAL A 36 15.20 -1.99 -3.16
CA VAL A 36 14.09 -1.56 -4.03
C VAL A 36 14.45 -1.81 -5.49
N PRO A 37 13.46 -1.85 -6.41
CA PRO A 37 13.74 -1.99 -7.84
C PRO A 37 14.83 -1.04 -8.33
N GLY A 38 15.76 -1.56 -9.11
CA GLY A 38 16.93 -0.81 -9.60
C GLY A 38 18.12 -0.72 -8.63
N ARG A 39 17.97 -1.10 -7.35
CA ARG A 39 19.08 -1.10 -6.36
C ARG A 39 19.44 -2.48 -5.81
N GLN A 40 18.72 -3.52 -6.20
CA GLN A 40 18.91 -4.91 -5.74
C GLN A 40 20.34 -5.43 -5.99
N GLY A 41 20.92 -5.10 -7.14
CA GLY A 41 22.30 -5.47 -7.45
C GLY A 41 23.31 -4.82 -6.50
N SER A 42 23.09 -3.58 -6.04
CA SER A 42 23.95 -2.95 -5.05
C SER A 42 23.87 -3.65 -3.69
N ILE A 43 22.68 -4.02 -3.23
CA ILE A 43 22.49 -4.84 -2.01
C ILE A 43 23.32 -6.12 -2.10
N GLN A 44 23.16 -6.85 -3.22
CA GLN A 44 23.84 -8.13 -3.44
C GLN A 44 25.35 -7.98 -3.40
N VAL A 45 25.92 -6.98 -4.08
CA VAL A 45 27.36 -6.72 -4.06
C VAL A 45 27.84 -6.34 -2.68
N PHE A 46 27.23 -5.35 -2.02
CA PHE A 46 27.68 -4.88 -0.70
C PHE A 46 27.58 -5.97 0.37
N GLN A 47 26.54 -6.79 0.35
CA GLN A 47 26.40 -7.90 1.29
C GLN A 47 27.43 -9.01 1.02
N HIS A 48 27.73 -9.31 -0.23
CA HIS A 48 28.79 -10.23 -0.61
C HIS A 48 30.16 -9.74 -0.13
N LEU A 49 30.49 -8.46 -0.35
CA LEU A 49 31.76 -7.86 0.06
C LEU A 49 31.96 -7.84 1.59
N ALA A 50 30.88 -7.64 2.33
CA ALA A 50 30.92 -7.64 3.79
C ALA A 50 31.22 -9.03 4.36
N GLY A 51 30.83 -10.09 3.66
CA GLY A 51 31.03 -11.48 4.07
C GLY A 51 30.56 -11.76 5.50
N ALA A 52 31.06 -12.81 6.10
CA ALA A 52 30.70 -13.20 7.48
C ALA A 52 31.16 -12.20 8.55
N LYS A 53 32.10 -11.31 8.26
CA LYS A 53 32.61 -10.31 9.21
C LYS A 53 31.79 -9.02 9.23
N GLY A 54 30.86 -8.83 8.30
CA GLY A 54 30.05 -7.62 8.20
C GLY A 54 30.87 -6.35 7.91
N LYS A 55 32.06 -6.46 7.31
CA LYS A 55 32.99 -5.32 7.07
C LYS A 55 33.57 -5.34 5.67
N ILE A 56 33.61 -4.20 5.03
CA ILE A 56 34.27 -3.98 3.74
C ILE A 56 35.53 -3.20 3.99
N ASN A 57 36.68 -3.82 3.73
CA ASN A 57 37.99 -3.17 3.71
C ASN A 57 38.39 -2.73 2.30
N PHE A 58 39.54 -2.11 2.16
CA PHE A 58 40.07 -1.61 0.89
C PHE A 58 40.15 -2.70 -0.22
N GLU A 59 40.57 -3.93 0.13
CA GLU A 59 40.69 -5.01 -0.86
C GLU A 59 39.28 -5.51 -1.29
N ALA A 60 38.33 -5.64 -0.35
CA ALA A 60 36.95 -5.94 -0.67
C ALA A 60 36.30 -4.83 -1.54
N ALA A 61 36.61 -3.56 -1.26
CA ALA A 61 36.15 -2.45 -2.09
C ALA A 61 36.65 -2.53 -3.54
N LYS A 62 37.93 -2.93 -3.77
CA LYS A 62 38.44 -3.19 -5.12
C LYS A 62 37.66 -4.31 -5.84
N GLU A 63 37.35 -5.38 -5.12
CA GLU A 63 36.53 -6.46 -5.68
C GLU A 63 35.13 -5.96 -6.04
N GLY A 64 34.53 -5.12 -5.16
CA GLY A 64 33.26 -4.46 -5.45
C GLY A 64 33.29 -3.63 -6.73
N LEU A 65 34.34 -2.84 -6.92
CA LEU A 65 34.54 -2.08 -8.16
C LEU A 65 34.63 -3.01 -9.39
N ARG A 66 35.26 -4.17 -9.27
CA ARG A 66 35.29 -5.18 -10.34
C ARG A 66 33.88 -5.72 -10.64
N LEU A 67 33.11 -6.00 -9.59
CA LEU A 67 31.74 -6.50 -9.71
C LEU A 67 30.76 -5.48 -10.33
N PHE A 68 30.91 -4.19 -10.03
CA PHE A 68 30.11 -3.13 -10.64
C PHE A 68 30.42 -2.89 -12.12
N GLY A 69 31.54 -3.39 -12.63
CA GLY A 69 31.84 -3.42 -14.06
C GLY A 69 31.76 -2.07 -14.74
N GLU A 70 30.91 -1.96 -15.77
CA GLU A 70 30.73 -0.75 -16.59
C GLU A 70 30.24 0.48 -15.81
N HIS A 71 29.57 0.28 -14.66
CA HIS A 71 29.08 1.40 -13.85
C HIS A 71 30.19 2.21 -13.18
N VAL A 72 31.39 1.64 -13.01
CA VAL A 72 32.54 2.33 -12.40
C VAL A 72 33.02 3.52 -13.25
N GLU A 73 33.06 3.35 -14.58
CA GLU A 73 33.43 4.46 -15.48
C GLU A 73 32.37 5.55 -15.51
N ASP A 74 31.09 5.18 -15.47
CA ASP A 74 30.01 6.14 -15.40
C ASP A 74 30.04 6.93 -14.09
N ALA A 75 30.31 6.27 -12.94
CA ALA A 75 30.47 6.94 -11.65
C ALA A 75 31.63 7.95 -11.64
N ARG A 76 32.75 7.62 -12.30
CA ARG A 76 33.90 8.53 -12.41
C ARG A 76 33.64 9.74 -13.29
N LYS A 77 32.84 9.58 -14.34
CA LYS A 77 32.49 10.65 -15.29
C LYS A 77 31.39 11.56 -14.76
N ASN A 78 30.51 11.02 -13.92
CA ASN A 78 29.32 11.69 -13.41
C ASN A 78 29.25 11.61 -11.89
N PRO A 79 30.08 12.38 -11.12
CA PRO A 79 30.07 12.40 -9.67
C PRO A 79 28.67 12.73 -9.11
N GLY A 80 28.26 12.01 -8.07
CA GLY A 80 26.94 12.13 -7.43
C GLY A 80 25.85 11.23 -8.03
N LYS A 81 26.05 10.71 -9.24
CA LYS A 81 25.07 9.81 -9.90
C LYS A 81 25.03 8.41 -9.27
N HIS A 82 26.19 7.92 -8.82
CA HIS A 82 26.37 6.58 -8.27
C HIS A 82 26.93 6.63 -6.83
N GLN A 83 26.27 7.35 -5.94
CA GLN A 83 26.74 7.62 -4.58
C GLN A 83 27.24 6.39 -3.81
N LYS A 84 26.56 5.23 -3.97
CA LYS A 84 26.96 3.99 -3.28
C LYS A 84 28.27 3.42 -3.83
N LEU A 85 28.44 3.49 -5.13
CA LEU A 85 29.70 3.08 -5.79
C LEU A 85 30.85 4.04 -5.43
N GLU A 86 30.57 5.32 -5.29
CA GLU A 86 31.53 6.35 -4.89
C GLU A 86 32.08 6.12 -3.48
N LEU A 87 31.31 5.50 -2.57
CA LEU A 87 31.82 5.07 -1.26
C LEU A 87 32.95 4.03 -1.40
N LEU A 88 32.83 3.09 -2.35
CA LEU A 88 33.89 2.11 -2.61
C LEU A 88 35.09 2.74 -3.31
N LEU A 89 34.86 3.70 -4.22
CA LEU A 89 35.92 4.44 -4.90
C LEU A 89 36.74 5.31 -3.94
N GLY A 90 36.09 5.87 -2.92
CA GLY A 90 36.73 6.77 -1.94
C GLY A 90 37.40 6.07 -0.76
N LEU A 91 37.20 4.76 -0.58
CA LEU A 91 37.68 4.03 0.59
C LEU A 91 39.21 3.92 0.57
N LYS A 92 39.89 4.43 1.63
CA LYS A 92 41.35 4.38 1.77
C LYS A 92 41.81 3.06 2.39
N LYS A 93 43.11 2.76 2.27
CA LYS A 93 43.70 1.51 2.79
C LYS A 93 43.56 1.33 4.31
N SER A 94 43.49 2.42 5.05
CA SER A 94 43.30 2.42 6.51
C SER A 94 41.83 2.42 6.93
N GLU A 95 40.90 2.53 6.02
CA GLU A 95 39.45 2.69 6.30
C GLU A 95 38.67 1.40 6.06
N THR A 96 37.60 1.22 6.82
CA THR A 96 36.66 0.12 6.68
C THR A 96 35.21 0.64 6.77
N LEU A 97 34.29 -0.03 6.10
CA LEU A 97 32.85 0.17 6.26
C LEU A 97 32.26 -1.03 7.00
N ARG A 98 31.54 -0.78 8.09
CA ARG A 98 30.73 -1.81 8.75
C ARG A 98 29.36 -1.84 8.10
N ILE A 99 28.88 -3.03 7.82
CA ILE A 99 27.57 -3.28 7.21
C ILE A 99 26.65 -3.90 8.26
N GLU A 100 25.52 -3.28 8.48
CA GLU A 100 24.39 -3.85 9.21
C GLU A 100 23.33 -4.27 8.22
N THR A 101 22.98 -5.56 8.22
CA THR A 101 21.92 -6.11 7.38
C THR A 101 20.60 -6.08 8.14
N VAL A 102 19.61 -5.42 7.58
CA VAL A 102 18.24 -5.42 8.10
C VAL A 102 17.39 -6.40 7.27
N GLU A 103 16.87 -7.43 7.93
CA GLU A 103 16.05 -8.46 7.27
C GLU A 103 14.56 -8.13 7.29
N SER A 104 13.79 -8.88 6.48
CA SER A 104 12.37 -8.67 6.22
C SER A 104 11.41 -9.00 7.37
N SER A 105 11.85 -9.47 8.51
CA SER A 105 11.07 -9.56 9.76
C SER A 105 10.71 -8.20 10.38
N CYS A 106 10.85 -7.22 9.64
CA CYS A 106 10.42 -5.81 9.57
C CYS A 106 9.87 -5.09 10.81
N LYS A 107 9.60 -5.76 11.93
CA LYS A 107 9.09 -5.07 13.14
C LYS A 107 10.04 -3.97 13.60
N ASP A 108 11.33 -4.20 13.53
CA ASP A 108 12.34 -3.21 13.96
C ASP A 108 12.37 -1.98 13.04
N LEU A 109 12.27 -2.18 11.72
CA LEU A 109 12.16 -1.08 10.77
C LEU A 109 10.86 -0.30 10.97
N LEU A 110 9.73 -1.00 11.09
CA LEU A 110 8.42 -0.38 11.26
C LEU A 110 8.35 0.39 12.59
N THR A 111 8.87 -0.20 13.68
CA THR A 111 8.99 0.48 14.98
C THR A 111 9.91 1.69 14.88
N SER A 112 10.99 1.60 14.10
CA SER A 112 11.92 2.73 13.90
C SER A 112 11.32 3.88 13.10
N LEU A 113 10.33 3.62 12.26
CA LEU A 113 9.61 4.62 11.47
C LEU A 113 8.48 5.29 12.25
N SER A 114 7.93 4.60 13.26
CA SER A 114 6.84 5.13 14.08
C SER A 114 7.37 6.22 15.02
N GLY A 115 6.78 7.40 14.96
CA GLY A 115 7.04 8.51 15.86
C GLY A 115 8.38 9.27 15.66
N ARG A 116 9.19 8.93 14.65
CA ARG A 116 10.43 9.65 14.31
C ARG A 116 10.47 10.08 12.84
N LYS A 117 11.37 11.02 12.51
CA LYS A 117 11.68 11.32 11.12
C LYS A 117 12.55 10.19 10.55
N ALA A 118 12.00 9.43 9.61
CA ALA A 118 12.76 8.46 8.82
C ALA A 118 13.62 9.17 7.78
N SER A 119 14.73 8.53 7.34
CA SER A 119 15.47 9.01 6.17
C SER A 119 14.68 8.74 4.88
N ALA A 120 15.06 9.41 3.78
CA ALA A 120 14.42 9.17 2.48
C ALA A 120 14.58 7.71 2.04
N GLU A 121 15.74 7.09 2.28
CA GLU A 121 16.02 5.69 1.94
C GLU A 121 15.18 4.70 2.77
N GLU A 122 14.96 4.99 4.04
CA GLU A 122 14.07 4.19 4.89
C GLU A 122 12.62 4.31 4.41
N CYS A 123 12.20 5.51 4.00
CA CYS A 123 10.88 5.72 3.38
C CYS A 123 10.73 4.97 2.06
N GLU A 124 11.77 4.90 1.21
CA GLU A 124 11.75 4.10 -0.02
C GLU A 124 11.53 2.62 0.27
N VAL A 125 12.20 2.05 1.27
CA VAL A 125 11.99 0.66 1.71
C VAL A 125 10.56 0.46 2.19
N PHE A 126 10.07 1.36 3.02
CA PHE A 126 8.71 1.30 3.54
C PHE A 126 7.67 1.29 2.40
N ILE A 127 7.81 2.20 1.44
CA ILE A 127 6.93 2.28 0.26
C ILE A 127 7.01 1.00 -0.58
N GLU A 128 8.20 0.41 -0.72
CA GLU A 128 8.35 -0.84 -1.47
C GLU A 128 7.68 -2.03 -0.74
N LEU A 129 7.72 -2.07 0.59
CA LEU A 129 6.99 -3.07 1.36
C LEU A 129 5.46 -2.95 1.19
N LEU A 130 4.95 -1.72 1.14
CA LEU A 130 3.56 -1.44 0.77
C LEU A 130 3.25 -1.88 -0.67
N ASN A 131 4.11 -1.54 -1.64
CA ASN A 131 3.99 -1.95 -3.04
C ASN A 131 3.86 -3.47 -3.21
N GLN A 132 4.58 -4.22 -2.38
CA GLN A 132 4.59 -5.69 -2.38
C GLN A 132 3.45 -6.29 -1.54
N GLY A 133 2.65 -5.49 -0.85
CA GLY A 133 1.60 -5.97 0.05
C GLY A 133 2.13 -6.69 1.30
N LYS A 134 3.42 -6.55 1.62
CA LYS A 134 4.05 -7.16 2.80
C LYS A 134 3.68 -6.48 4.11
N ILE A 135 3.30 -5.24 4.04
CA ILE A 135 2.75 -4.45 5.14
C ILE A 135 1.44 -3.80 4.72
N ARG A 136 0.56 -3.56 5.67
CA ARG A 136 -0.79 -3.05 5.43
C ARG A 136 -1.16 -2.00 6.49
N ALA A 137 -2.15 -1.17 6.19
CA ALA A 137 -2.66 -0.17 7.14
C ALA A 137 -3.59 -0.76 8.21
N ALA A 138 -4.17 -1.92 7.96
CA ALA A 138 -4.94 -2.67 8.95
C ALA A 138 -4.81 -4.17 8.69
N GLU A 139 -4.85 -4.95 9.77
CA GLU A 139 -4.79 -6.41 9.72
C GLU A 139 -5.91 -7.02 10.56
N LYS A 140 -6.42 -8.19 10.15
CA LYS A 140 -7.46 -8.92 10.88
C LYS A 140 -6.81 -9.87 11.89
N VAL A 141 -6.84 -9.51 13.18
CA VAL A 141 -6.26 -10.29 14.27
C VAL A 141 -7.40 -10.95 15.05
N LYS A 142 -7.42 -12.28 15.13
CA LYS A 142 -8.49 -13.05 15.80
C LYS A 142 -9.91 -12.63 15.40
N GLY A 143 -10.10 -12.30 14.12
CA GLY A 143 -11.40 -11.90 13.57
C GLY A 143 -11.75 -10.41 13.71
N VAL A 144 -10.93 -9.61 14.40
CA VAL A 144 -11.12 -8.18 14.58
C VAL A 144 -10.10 -7.41 13.74
N TRP A 145 -10.53 -6.34 13.09
CA TRP A 145 -9.64 -5.47 12.34
C TRP A 145 -8.91 -4.51 13.29
N GLU A 146 -7.58 -4.56 13.24
CA GLU A 146 -6.69 -3.71 14.03
C GLU A 146 -5.90 -2.75 13.14
N PRO A 147 -5.81 -1.46 13.49
CA PRO A 147 -4.99 -0.51 12.76
C PRO A 147 -3.50 -0.82 12.93
N GLN A 148 -2.72 -0.49 11.90
CA GLN A 148 -1.27 -0.54 11.93
C GLN A 148 -0.72 0.91 11.87
N PRO A 149 -0.57 1.59 13.01
CA PRO A 149 -0.26 3.02 13.06
C PRO A 149 1.01 3.41 12.32
N TYR A 150 2.03 2.52 12.35
CA TYR A 150 3.29 2.74 11.63
C TYR A 150 3.10 2.95 10.12
N THR A 151 2.00 2.43 9.54
CA THR A 151 1.74 2.61 8.11
C THR A 151 1.42 4.06 7.78
N ILE A 152 0.64 4.71 8.62
CA ILE A 152 0.31 6.13 8.47
C ILE A 152 1.55 6.99 8.68
N ASP A 153 2.29 6.72 9.76
CA ASP A 153 3.54 7.44 10.05
C ASP A 153 4.55 7.31 8.90
N GLY A 154 4.70 6.11 8.34
CA GLY A 154 5.60 5.88 7.21
C GLY A 154 5.17 6.63 5.95
N VAL A 155 3.87 6.68 5.65
CA VAL A 155 3.35 7.48 4.51
C VAL A 155 3.57 8.98 4.75
N LEU A 156 3.32 9.48 5.96
CA LEU A 156 3.55 10.88 6.31
C LEU A 156 5.04 11.24 6.28
N ASN A 157 5.92 10.35 6.74
CA ASN A 157 7.38 10.52 6.63
C ASN A 157 7.82 10.59 5.16
N TYR A 158 7.26 9.75 4.29
CA TYR A 158 7.54 9.82 2.84
C TYR A 158 7.17 11.19 2.28
N PHE A 159 5.99 11.72 2.58
CA PHE A 159 5.61 13.07 2.16
C PHE A 159 6.52 14.16 2.71
N GLY A 160 7.05 13.98 3.91
CA GLY A 160 7.96 14.93 4.56
C GLY A 160 9.39 14.91 4.00
N THR A 161 9.86 13.76 3.50
CA THR A 161 11.24 13.57 3.02
C THR A 161 11.40 13.74 1.51
N HIS A 162 10.31 13.64 0.73
CA HIS A 162 10.33 13.77 -0.71
C HIS A 162 9.78 15.12 -1.15
N LEU A 163 10.48 15.77 -2.07
CA LEU A 163 10.03 16.99 -2.71
C LEU A 163 9.21 16.64 -3.96
N SER A 164 8.33 17.55 -4.37
CA SER A 164 7.67 17.41 -5.66
C SER A 164 8.69 17.53 -6.78
N GLU A 165 8.57 16.69 -7.78
CA GLU A 165 9.42 16.67 -8.95
C GLU A 165 8.60 16.43 -10.23
N ARG A 166 9.21 16.64 -11.39
CA ARG A 166 8.56 16.37 -12.66
C ARG A 166 8.54 14.87 -12.94
N MET A 167 7.32 14.34 -13.07
CA MET A 167 7.07 12.93 -13.34
C MET A 167 6.45 12.75 -14.72
N GLU A 168 6.92 11.75 -15.47
CA GLU A 168 6.43 11.39 -16.82
C GLU A 168 6.35 12.58 -17.79
N GLY A 169 7.16 13.60 -17.57
CA GLY A 169 7.18 14.82 -18.36
C GLY A 169 5.96 15.74 -18.23
N LYS A 170 4.93 15.35 -17.48
CA LYS A 170 3.61 16.02 -17.41
C LYS A 170 3.19 16.45 -16.01
N TYR A 171 3.52 15.65 -14.99
CA TYR A 171 3.02 15.84 -13.64
C TYR A 171 4.08 16.47 -12.74
N TRP A 172 3.63 17.09 -11.66
CA TRP A 172 4.48 17.68 -10.62
C TRP A 172 3.99 17.17 -9.26
N ASP A 173 4.57 16.08 -8.78
CA ASP A 173 4.11 15.41 -7.56
C ASP A 173 5.29 14.79 -6.79
N LYS A 174 5.02 14.33 -5.57
CA LYS A 174 5.95 13.60 -4.71
C LYS A 174 5.91 12.07 -4.93
N ILE A 175 4.79 11.56 -5.43
CA ILE A 175 4.53 10.13 -5.55
C ILE A 175 4.40 9.77 -7.02
N PRO A 176 5.35 8.99 -7.59
CA PRO A 176 5.25 8.52 -8.97
C PRO A 176 4.08 7.52 -9.14
N LEU A 177 3.64 7.35 -10.36
CA LEU A 177 2.72 6.26 -10.70
C LEU A 177 3.46 4.92 -10.60
N LYS A 178 2.76 3.91 -10.07
CA LYS A 178 3.31 2.56 -9.88
C LYS A 178 3.82 1.94 -11.18
N THR A 179 3.16 2.25 -12.29
CA THR A 179 3.49 1.69 -13.61
C THR A 179 4.46 2.53 -14.42
N ALA A 180 4.94 3.66 -13.90
CA ALA A 180 5.79 4.61 -14.65
C ALA A 180 7.04 3.97 -15.27
N ASN A 181 7.62 2.98 -14.58
CA ASN A 181 8.85 2.30 -15.03
C ASN A 181 8.63 0.79 -15.26
N TYR A 182 7.39 0.33 -15.42
CA TYR A 182 7.11 -1.09 -15.67
C TYR A 182 7.57 -1.50 -17.07
N THR A 183 8.22 -2.64 -17.14
CA THR A 183 8.48 -3.39 -18.37
C THR A 183 7.30 -4.29 -18.70
N ASP A 184 7.25 -4.83 -19.92
CA ASP A 184 6.23 -5.83 -20.30
C ASP A 184 6.24 -7.03 -19.34
N GLN A 185 7.42 -7.47 -18.89
CA GLN A 185 7.57 -8.55 -17.90
C GLN A 185 6.99 -8.18 -16.51
N ASP A 186 7.04 -6.91 -16.14
CA ASP A 186 6.44 -6.46 -14.87
C ASP A 186 4.91 -6.50 -14.94
N PHE A 187 4.32 -6.12 -16.07
CA PHE A 187 2.89 -6.25 -16.30
C PHE A 187 2.44 -7.72 -16.32
N GLU A 188 3.15 -8.59 -17.04
CA GLU A 188 2.85 -10.03 -17.11
C GLU A 188 2.94 -10.69 -15.73
N ARG A 189 4.03 -10.45 -15.01
CA ARG A 189 4.24 -10.99 -13.66
C ARG A 189 3.22 -10.47 -12.65
N GLY A 190 2.85 -9.20 -12.75
CA GLY A 190 1.86 -8.57 -11.86
C GLY A 190 0.45 -9.10 -12.08
N GLY A 191 0.12 -9.55 -13.28
CA GLY A 191 -1.19 -10.12 -13.62
C GLY A 191 -2.37 -9.15 -13.41
N VAL A 192 -2.12 -7.85 -13.48
CA VAL A 192 -3.12 -6.79 -13.33
C VAL A 192 -3.37 -6.12 -14.67
N ARG A 193 -4.65 -5.93 -15.02
CA ARG A 193 -5.03 -5.17 -16.20
C ARG A 193 -5.24 -3.71 -15.85
N TYR A 194 -4.36 -2.85 -16.34
CA TYR A 194 -4.43 -1.39 -16.22
C TYR A 194 -5.01 -0.80 -17.50
N ALA A 195 -6.24 -0.27 -17.43
CA ALA A 195 -6.85 0.40 -18.59
C ALA A 195 -6.23 1.80 -18.79
N PRO A 196 -6.17 2.30 -20.04
CA PRO A 196 -5.63 3.63 -20.30
C PRO A 196 -6.27 4.73 -19.45
N GLY A 197 -5.45 5.61 -18.86
CA GLY A 197 -5.91 6.70 -18.02
C GLY A 197 -6.25 6.34 -16.57
N CYS A 198 -6.05 5.09 -16.14
CA CYS A 198 -6.09 4.77 -14.71
C CYS A 198 -4.83 5.30 -14.01
N MET A 199 -4.95 5.58 -12.71
CA MET A 199 -3.85 6.07 -11.88
C MET A 199 -3.70 5.19 -10.63
N VAL A 200 -2.58 4.49 -10.54
CA VAL A 200 -2.19 3.74 -9.33
C VAL A 200 -0.89 4.35 -8.82
N ARG A 201 -0.92 4.92 -7.62
CA ARG A 201 0.27 5.53 -7.01
C ARG A 201 1.21 4.46 -6.47
N THR A 202 2.50 4.73 -6.53
CA THR A 202 3.53 3.96 -5.81
C THR A 202 3.18 3.87 -4.33
N GLY A 203 3.43 2.71 -3.71
CA GLY A 203 3.00 2.41 -2.34
C GLY A 203 1.57 1.83 -2.25
N ALA A 204 0.85 1.70 -3.36
CA ALA A 204 -0.37 0.90 -3.42
C ALA A 204 -0.06 -0.54 -3.82
N TYR A 205 -0.61 -1.51 -3.11
CA TYR A 205 -0.63 -2.91 -3.55
C TYR A 205 -1.88 -3.20 -4.37
N VAL A 206 -1.69 -3.76 -5.55
CA VAL A 206 -2.78 -4.27 -6.40
C VAL A 206 -2.44 -5.69 -6.79
N GLY A 207 -3.18 -6.63 -6.25
CA GLY A 207 -2.96 -8.07 -6.44
C GLY A 207 -3.37 -8.55 -7.83
N PRO A 208 -2.89 -9.76 -8.23
CA PRO A 208 -3.14 -10.33 -9.54
C PRO A 208 -4.63 -10.54 -9.81
N GLN A 209 -4.98 -10.66 -11.09
CA GLN A 209 -6.36 -10.79 -11.58
C GLN A 209 -7.26 -9.60 -11.21
N THR A 210 -6.67 -8.44 -10.93
CA THR A 210 -7.39 -7.17 -10.77
C THR A 210 -7.52 -6.46 -12.11
N VAL A 211 -8.67 -5.82 -12.31
CA VAL A 211 -8.89 -4.89 -13.42
C VAL A 211 -9.04 -3.49 -12.83
N VAL A 212 -8.17 -2.57 -13.27
CA VAL A 212 -8.26 -1.14 -12.94
C VAL A 212 -8.68 -0.42 -14.21
N MET A 213 -9.92 0.07 -14.23
CA MET A 213 -10.52 0.69 -15.41
C MET A 213 -10.06 2.15 -15.60
N ASN A 214 -10.40 2.74 -16.72
CA ASN A 214 -10.06 4.12 -17.04
C ASN A 214 -10.57 5.11 -15.97
N LEU A 215 -9.78 6.13 -15.68
CA LEU A 215 -10.03 7.14 -14.65
C LEU A 215 -10.17 6.60 -13.23
N ALA A 216 -9.99 5.30 -13.00
CA ALA A 216 -9.93 4.76 -11.65
C ALA A 216 -8.64 5.20 -10.95
N PHE A 217 -8.74 5.44 -9.63
CA PHE A 217 -7.63 5.93 -8.82
C PHE A 217 -7.39 5.03 -7.61
N VAL A 218 -6.15 4.56 -7.44
CA VAL A 218 -5.71 3.81 -6.25
C VAL A 218 -4.55 4.56 -5.60
N ASN A 219 -4.77 5.01 -4.37
CA ASN A 219 -3.83 5.88 -3.68
C ASN A 219 -2.78 5.10 -2.87
N ILE A 220 -1.72 5.82 -2.45
CA ILE A 220 -0.63 5.30 -1.62
C ILE A 220 -1.16 4.61 -0.35
N GLY A 221 -0.55 3.49 0.04
CA GLY A 221 -0.95 2.70 1.21
C GLY A 221 -2.21 1.85 1.01
N ALA A 222 -2.96 2.04 -0.08
CA ALA A 222 -4.10 1.19 -0.40
C ALA A 222 -3.66 -0.25 -0.68
N TYR A 223 -4.47 -1.21 -0.24
CA TYR A 223 -4.27 -2.62 -0.48
C TYR A 223 -5.48 -3.20 -1.20
N VAL A 224 -5.29 -3.75 -2.39
CA VAL A 224 -6.32 -4.47 -3.17
C VAL A 224 -5.85 -5.91 -3.32
N ALA A 225 -6.51 -6.86 -2.68
CA ALA A 225 -6.05 -8.26 -2.61
C ALA A 225 -5.98 -8.97 -3.97
N GLY A 226 -6.79 -8.56 -4.95
CA GLY A 226 -6.83 -9.20 -6.27
C GLY A 226 -7.85 -10.33 -6.36
N GLU A 227 -7.47 -11.43 -7.03
CA GLU A 227 -8.31 -12.63 -7.22
C GLU A 227 -9.72 -12.33 -7.78
N GLY A 228 -9.77 -11.49 -8.81
CA GLY A 228 -11.01 -11.10 -9.46
C GLY A 228 -11.53 -9.72 -9.08
N CYS A 229 -10.75 -8.87 -8.40
CA CYS A 229 -11.15 -7.49 -8.13
C CYS A 229 -11.37 -6.67 -9.42
N MET A 230 -12.30 -5.71 -9.34
CA MET A 230 -12.50 -4.70 -10.39
C MET A 230 -12.71 -3.34 -9.75
N ILE A 231 -11.89 -2.38 -10.14
CA ILE A 231 -12.03 -0.96 -9.81
C ILE A 231 -12.52 -0.29 -11.08
N ASP A 232 -13.82 -0.06 -11.18
CA ASP A 232 -14.50 0.38 -12.41
C ASP A 232 -14.21 1.85 -12.72
N GLY A 233 -14.69 2.34 -13.88
CA GLY A 233 -14.39 3.66 -14.40
C GLY A 233 -14.66 4.78 -13.42
N GLY A 234 -13.63 5.59 -13.13
CA GLY A 234 -13.70 6.69 -12.17
C GLY A 234 -13.85 6.29 -10.70
N ALA A 235 -13.80 4.99 -10.36
CA ALA A 235 -13.85 4.55 -8.97
C ALA A 235 -12.55 4.89 -8.23
N ARG A 236 -12.64 5.09 -6.90
CA ARG A 236 -11.53 5.53 -6.06
C ARG A 236 -11.31 4.59 -4.88
N VAL A 237 -10.08 4.12 -4.73
CA VAL A 237 -9.57 3.49 -3.51
C VAL A 237 -8.61 4.48 -2.87
N ALA A 238 -9.06 5.17 -1.83
CA ALA A 238 -8.27 6.23 -1.21
C ALA A 238 -7.13 5.68 -0.36
N SER A 239 -6.30 6.57 0.18
CA SER A 239 -5.07 6.23 0.89
C SER A 239 -5.32 5.26 2.05
N CYS A 240 -4.54 4.20 2.07
CA CYS A 240 -4.57 3.17 3.12
C CYS A 240 -5.86 2.33 3.20
N ALA A 241 -6.84 2.52 2.32
CA ALA A 241 -8.03 1.66 2.29
C ALA A 241 -7.67 0.20 2.01
N GLN A 242 -8.41 -0.74 2.60
CA GLN A 242 -8.12 -2.17 2.54
C GLN A 242 -9.25 -2.91 1.81
N ILE A 243 -8.93 -3.50 0.67
CA ILE A 243 -9.90 -4.18 -0.19
C ILE A 243 -9.56 -5.67 -0.24
N GLY A 244 -10.51 -6.49 0.11
CA GLY A 244 -10.45 -7.95 0.05
C GLY A 244 -10.44 -8.51 -1.37
N LYS A 245 -10.56 -9.83 -1.47
CA LYS A 245 -10.56 -10.57 -2.73
C LYS A 245 -11.92 -10.45 -3.44
N ASN A 246 -11.89 -10.52 -4.78
CA ASN A 246 -13.10 -10.57 -5.62
C ASN A 246 -14.12 -9.44 -5.34
N VAL A 247 -13.62 -8.26 -4.97
CA VAL A 247 -14.43 -7.06 -4.74
C VAL A 247 -14.68 -6.35 -6.07
N LYS A 248 -15.94 -5.89 -6.28
CA LYS A 248 -16.33 -5.12 -7.46
C LYS A 248 -16.75 -3.72 -7.04
N PHE A 249 -16.00 -2.71 -7.47
CA PHE A 249 -16.42 -1.31 -7.37
C PHE A 249 -17.15 -0.90 -8.63
N GLY A 250 -18.38 -0.41 -8.49
CA GLY A 250 -19.11 0.20 -9.58
C GLY A 250 -18.53 1.57 -9.97
N ALA A 251 -18.87 2.02 -11.18
CA ALA A 251 -18.33 3.25 -11.74
C ALA A 251 -18.58 4.46 -10.83
N GLY A 252 -17.56 5.30 -10.66
CA GLY A 252 -17.61 6.52 -9.85
C GLY A 252 -17.73 6.31 -8.34
N SER A 253 -17.69 5.06 -7.86
CA SER A 253 -17.76 4.79 -6.41
C SER A 253 -16.42 5.02 -5.72
N GLY A 254 -16.46 5.39 -4.44
CA GLY A 254 -15.28 5.65 -3.61
C GLY A 254 -15.31 4.95 -2.27
N ILE A 255 -14.12 4.59 -1.78
CA ILE A 255 -13.87 4.23 -0.39
C ILE A 255 -12.88 5.22 0.20
N GLU A 256 -13.21 5.80 1.37
CA GLU A 256 -12.41 6.85 1.98
C GLU A 256 -11.09 6.37 2.58
N GLY A 257 -10.10 7.28 2.60
CA GLY A 257 -8.79 7.10 3.20
C GLY A 257 -8.70 7.57 4.64
N ILE A 258 -7.49 7.45 5.23
CA ILE A 258 -7.23 7.73 6.65
C ILE A 258 -6.04 8.66 6.89
N LEU A 259 -5.62 9.44 5.91
CA LEU A 259 -4.55 10.42 6.15
C LEU A 259 -5.04 11.71 6.80
N GLU A 260 -6.34 12.04 6.65
CA GLU A 260 -6.95 13.22 7.27
C GLU A 260 -8.35 12.89 7.83
N PRO A 261 -8.51 12.89 9.15
CA PRO A 261 -7.46 12.93 10.18
C PRO A 261 -6.67 11.61 10.21
N ALA A 262 -5.35 11.75 10.46
CA ALA A 262 -4.48 10.58 10.56
C ALA A 262 -4.77 9.75 11.81
N GLY A 263 -4.48 8.44 11.75
CA GLY A 263 -4.45 7.58 12.92
C GLY A 263 -5.71 6.76 13.22
N ARG A 264 -6.78 6.88 12.44
CA ARG A 264 -7.97 6.01 12.58
C ARG A 264 -7.80 4.66 11.89
N LEU A 265 -8.68 3.68 12.16
CA LEU A 265 -8.73 2.44 11.41
C LEU A 265 -9.08 2.73 9.95
N ALA A 266 -8.39 2.07 9.03
CA ALA A 266 -8.66 2.15 7.60
C ALA A 266 -10.11 1.79 7.28
N SER A 267 -10.64 2.36 6.20
CA SER A 267 -11.87 1.83 5.61
C SER A 267 -11.56 0.48 4.97
N ILE A 268 -12.45 -0.49 5.19
CA ILE A 268 -12.26 -1.90 4.85
C ILE A 268 -13.45 -2.41 4.06
N VAL A 269 -13.15 -3.05 2.94
CA VAL A 269 -14.12 -3.84 2.17
C VAL A 269 -13.64 -5.28 2.19
N GLU A 270 -14.40 -6.16 2.84
CA GLU A 270 -14.03 -7.57 2.94
C GLU A 270 -14.24 -8.33 1.62
N ASP A 271 -13.95 -9.62 1.60
CA ASP A 271 -13.97 -10.43 0.39
C ASP A 271 -15.40 -10.52 -0.23
N ASN A 272 -15.47 -10.71 -1.55
CA ASN A 272 -16.70 -10.97 -2.30
C ASN A 272 -17.76 -9.85 -2.26
N VAL A 273 -17.41 -8.64 -1.83
CA VAL A 273 -18.32 -7.50 -1.78
C VAL A 273 -18.57 -6.94 -3.19
N LYS A 274 -19.82 -6.55 -3.46
CA LYS A 274 -20.20 -5.82 -4.67
C LYS A 274 -20.73 -4.44 -4.30
N ILE A 275 -20.13 -3.41 -4.88
CA ILE A 275 -20.50 -2.01 -4.66
C ILE A 275 -21.10 -1.46 -5.95
N GLY A 276 -22.32 -0.97 -5.87
CA GLY A 276 -23.01 -0.30 -6.97
C GLY A 276 -22.33 1.00 -7.39
N ALA A 277 -22.78 1.59 -8.49
CA ALA A 277 -22.20 2.83 -9.01
C ALA A 277 -22.49 4.04 -8.10
N MET A 278 -21.60 5.05 -8.13
CA MET A 278 -21.77 6.34 -7.45
C MET A 278 -21.94 6.24 -5.93
N CYS A 279 -21.35 5.25 -5.29
CA CYS A 279 -21.32 5.12 -3.83
C CYS A 279 -20.14 5.91 -3.25
N GLU A 280 -20.29 6.45 -2.03
CA GLU A 280 -19.21 7.01 -1.22
C GLU A 280 -19.22 6.36 0.16
N LEU A 281 -18.17 5.62 0.49
CA LEU A 281 -18.18 4.66 1.58
C LEU A 281 -17.04 4.90 2.57
N THR A 282 -17.36 4.80 3.85
CA THR A 282 -16.41 4.86 4.97
C THR A 282 -16.72 3.74 5.95
N GLY A 283 -15.71 3.16 6.60
CA GLY A 283 -15.88 2.14 7.63
C GLY A 283 -15.69 0.73 7.12
N ILE A 284 -16.43 -0.24 7.66
CA ILE A 284 -16.25 -1.65 7.36
C ILE A 284 -17.45 -2.19 6.60
N ILE A 285 -17.20 -2.82 5.48
CA ILE A 285 -18.21 -3.54 4.69
C ILE A 285 -17.88 -5.03 4.76
N GLY A 286 -18.75 -5.77 5.43
CA GLY A 286 -18.57 -7.19 5.70
C GLY A 286 -18.65 -8.06 4.45
N GLU A 287 -17.99 -9.20 4.50
CA GLU A 287 -17.85 -10.18 3.43
C GLU A 287 -19.19 -10.48 2.72
N GLY A 288 -19.13 -10.61 1.39
CA GLY A 288 -20.27 -11.03 0.56
C GLY A 288 -21.45 -10.06 0.52
N SER A 289 -21.32 -8.87 1.12
CA SER A 289 -22.38 -7.86 1.10
C SER A 289 -22.50 -7.19 -0.28
N VAL A 290 -23.68 -6.68 -0.55
CA VAL A 290 -24.00 -5.91 -1.76
C VAL A 290 -24.45 -4.52 -1.34
N ILE A 291 -23.83 -3.50 -1.92
CA ILE A 291 -24.19 -2.10 -1.75
C ILE A 291 -24.89 -1.65 -3.03
N ALA A 292 -26.13 -1.21 -2.92
CA ALA A 292 -26.87 -0.68 -4.07
C ALA A 292 -26.23 0.63 -4.57
N CYS A 293 -26.60 1.05 -5.78
CA CYS A 293 -26.10 2.31 -6.32
C CYS A 293 -26.49 3.52 -5.45
N VAL A 294 -25.63 4.57 -5.46
CA VAL A 294 -25.88 5.87 -4.81
C VAL A 294 -26.03 5.75 -3.28
N VAL A 295 -25.33 4.81 -2.65
CA VAL A 295 -25.28 4.73 -1.18
C VAL A 295 -24.14 5.60 -0.67
N ILE A 296 -24.47 6.49 0.29
CA ILE A 296 -23.51 7.32 1.01
C ILE A 296 -23.44 6.83 2.45
N MET A 297 -22.29 6.28 2.84
CA MET A 297 -21.98 5.82 4.18
C MET A 297 -20.76 6.56 4.73
N ALA A 298 -21.00 7.73 5.32
CA ALA A 298 -19.97 8.56 5.95
C ALA A 298 -19.94 8.35 7.47
N TYR A 299 -18.95 8.94 8.15
CA TYR A 299 -18.90 8.95 9.62
C TYR A 299 -20.19 9.51 10.23
N GLY A 300 -20.68 8.83 11.27
CA GLY A 300 -21.93 9.19 11.93
C GLY A 300 -23.21 8.83 11.17
N LYS A 301 -23.10 8.26 9.95
CA LYS A 301 -24.27 7.75 9.23
C LYS A 301 -24.86 6.57 10.00
N LYS A 302 -26.17 6.62 10.24
CA LYS A 302 -26.91 5.53 10.88
C LYS A 302 -27.20 4.43 9.86
N ILE A 303 -27.02 3.19 10.30
CA ILE A 303 -27.34 1.99 9.53
C ILE A 303 -28.48 1.28 10.27
N PHE A 304 -29.64 1.18 9.64
CA PHE A 304 -30.81 0.50 10.20
C PHE A 304 -30.90 -0.92 9.64
N ASP A 305 -31.06 -1.89 10.51
CA ASP A 305 -31.22 -3.31 10.15
C ASP A 305 -32.69 -3.70 10.22
N GLU A 306 -33.29 -4.03 9.08
CA GLU A 306 -34.71 -4.45 9.02
C GLU A 306 -34.96 -5.76 9.77
N ASP A 307 -34.01 -6.72 9.81
CA ASP A 307 -34.18 -7.97 10.55
C ASP A 307 -34.14 -7.75 12.08
N ALA A 308 -33.27 -6.89 12.53
CA ALA A 308 -33.16 -6.56 13.95
C ALA A 308 -34.21 -5.55 14.40
N GLY A 309 -34.78 -4.76 13.49
CA GLY A 309 -35.65 -3.65 13.78
C GLY A 309 -34.97 -2.50 14.54
N ASP A 310 -33.64 -2.42 14.48
CA ASP A 310 -32.84 -1.44 15.22
C ASP A 310 -31.59 -1.03 14.43
N PHE A 311 -30.83 -0.08 14.97
CA PHE A 311 -29.60 0.41 14.36
C PHE A 311 -28.41 -0.51 14.63
N VAL A 312 -27.61 -0.75 13.61
CA VAL A 312 -26.32 -1.44 13.75
C VAL A 312 -25.39 -0.56 14.58
N PRO A 313 -24.82 -1.08 15.67
CA PRO A 313 -23.85 -0.32 16.46
C PRO A 313 -22.57 -0.10 15.64
N PRO A 314 -22.02 1.14 15.62
CA PRO A 314 -20.74 1.37 14.97
C PRO A 314 -19.61 0.71 15.77
N LEU A 315 -18.51 0.39 15.08
CA LEU A 315 -17.29 -0.10 15.73
C LEU A 315 -16.53 1.06 16.37
N GLU A 316 -16.26 0.96 17.67
CA GLU A 316 -15.35 1.87 18.35
C GLU A 316 -13.90 1.49 18.03
N CYS A 317 -13.14 2.41 17.48
CA CYS A 317 -11.72 2.29 17.24
C CYS A 317 -10.98 3.38 18.04
N VAL A 318 -10.00 2.98 18.84
CA VAL A 318 -9.18 3.89 19.63
C VAL A 318 -7.78 3.96 19.03
N VAL A 319 -7.32 5.17 18.71
CA VAL A 319 -5.97 5.41 18.23
C VAL A 319 -5.35 6.57 19.04
N GLY A 320 -4.34 6.25 19.85
CA GLY A 320 -3.85 7.17 20.87
C GLY A 320 -4.98 7.51 21.86
N ASP A 321 -5.22 8.81 22.08
CA ASP A 321 -6.28 9.31 22.95
C ASP A 321 -7.61 9.58 22.22
N GLN A 322 -7.69 9.31 20.92
CA GLN A 322 -8.87 9.60 20.10
C GLN A 322 -9.74 8.37 19.90
N LYS A 323 -11.06 8.57 20.01
CA LYS A 323 -12.06 7.55 19.71
C LYS A 323 -12.78 7.88 18.40
N PHE A 324 -12.86 6.89 17.51
CA PHE A 324 -13.56 6.97 16.25
C PHE A 324 -14.68 5.94 16.21
N MET A 325 -15.85 6.35 15.72
CA MET A 325 -17.01 5.47 15.55
C MET A 325 -17.19 5.16 14.07
N LEU A 326 -16.76 3.96 13.67
CA LEU A 326 -16.79 3.50 12.29
C LEU A 326 -18.13 2.86 11.97
N PRO A 327 -18.84 3.25 10.91
CA PRO A 327 -20.01 2.54 10.45
C PRO A 327 -19.64 1.14 9.96
N VAL A 328 -20.47 0.15 10.25
CA VAL A 328 -20.24 -1.25 9.90
C VAL A 328 -21.46 -1.82 9.21
N ILE A 329 -21.29 -2.34 8.00
CA ILE A 329 -22.24 -3.23 7.35
C ILE A 329 -21.82 -4.67 7.68
N PRO A 330 -22.67 -5.44 8.39
CA PRO A 330 -22.38 -6.85 8.68
C PRO A 330 -22.22 -7.69 7.41
N PRO A 331 -21.58 -8.85 7.47
CA PRO A 331 -21.42 -9.73 6.32
C PRO A 331 -22.78 -10.18 5.69
N TYR A 332 -22.76 -10.39 4.39
CA TYR A 332 -23.86 -10.95 3.59
C TYR A 332 -25.17 -10.16 3.62
N ARG A 333 -25.07 -8.84 3.74
CA ARG A 333 -26.24 -7.95 3.76
C ARG A 333 -26.37 -7.15 2.46
N LEU A 334 -27.63 -6.87 2.09
CA LEU A 334 -27.94 -5.88 1.05
C LEU A 334 -28.17 -4.53 1.70
N ALA A 335 -27.34 -3.54 1.38
CA ALA A 335 -27.45 -2.18 1.86
C ALA A 335 -28.00 -1.27 0.75
N VAL A 336 -29.01 -0.48 1.08
CA VAL A 336 -29.61 0.52 0.18
C VAL A 336 -29.63 1.89 0.85
N GLY A 337 -29.66 2.95 0.05
CA GLY A 337 -29.92 4.30 0.54
C GLY A 337 -31.37 4.44 1.00
N GLY A 338 -31.56 5.18 2.10
CA GLY A 338 -32.90 5.40 2.65
C GLY A 338 -32.93 6.58 3.60
N SER A 339 -34.06 6.74 4.27
CA SER A 339 -34.23 7.75 5.31
C SER A 339 -35.08 7.22 6.47
N MET A 340 -34.81 7.73 7.67
CA MET A 340 -35.55 7.38 8.88
C MET A 340 -36.08 8.64 9.54
N PRO A 341 -37.26 8.56 10.22
CA PRO A 341 -37.83 9.69 10.96
C PRO A 341 -36.82 10.25 11.99
N SER A 342 -36.69 11.56 12.04
CA SER A 342 -35.91 12.24 13.07
C SER A 342 -36.60 12.10 14.43
N LYS A 343 -35.83 11.83 15.49
CA LYS A 343 -36.34 11.78 16.87
C LYS A 343 -36.83 13.15 17.41
N LYS A 344 -36.41 14.24 16.77
CA LYS A 344 -36.61 15.62 17.28
C LYS A 344 -37.41 16.54 16.33
N GLY A 345 -37.95 16.06 15.24
CA GLY A 345 -38.58 16.95 14.30
C GLY A 345 -39.49 16.29 13.25
N ASN A 346 -40.14 17.11 12.47
CA ASN A 346 -41.08 16.70 11.41
C ASN A 346 -40.33 16.47 10.07
N HIS A 347 -39.09 15.94 10.13
CA HIS A 347 -38.29 15.64 8.94
C HIS A 347 -37.62 14.26 9.08
N ASN A 348 -37.24 13.70 7.95
CA ASN A 348 -36.45 12.48 7.90
C ASN A 348 -34.94 12.83 7.88
N THR A 349 -34.12 11.92 8.40
CA THR A 349 -32.66 11.94 8.27
C THR A 349 -32.23 10.80 7.39
N ASP A 350 -31.18 11.03 6.58
CA ASP A 350 -30.61 9.99 5.75
C ASP A 350 -30.07 8.83 6.57
N ALA A 351 -30.27 7.62 6.09
CA ALA A 351 -29.78 6.39 6.68
C ALA A 351 -29.36 5.41 5.57
N VAL A 352 -28.54 4.45 5.93
CA VAL A 352 -28.34 3.22 5.16
C VAL A 352 -29.30 2.18 5.74
N ILE A 353 -30.04 1.50 4.89
CA ILE A 353 -31.01 0.47 5.27
C ILE A 353 -30.43 -0.90 4.84
N LEU A 354 -30.25 -1.80 5.79
CA LEU A 354 -29.98 -3.21 5.52
C LEU A 354 -31.31 -3.92 5.31
N LYS A 355 -31.51 -4.41 4.10
CA LYS A 355 -32.72 -5.14 3.75
C LYS A 355 -32.80 -6.46 4.50
N ALA A 356 -34.01 -6.86 4.87
CA ALA A 356 -34.25 -8.13 5.56
C ALA A 356 -33.75 -9.33 4.73
N GLY A 357 -33.13 -10.28 5.40
CA GLY A 357 -32.62 -11.52 4.83
C GLY A 357 -31.10 -11.56 4.67
N ASP A 358 -30.59 -12.76 4.47
CA ASP A 358 -29.17 -13.10 4.32
C ASP A 358 -28.87 -13.46 2.87
N LEU A 359 -27.85 -12.85 2.26
CA LEU A 359 -27.46 -13.10 0.87
C LEU A 359 -26.90 -14.51 0.62
N ARG A 360 -26.59 -15.28 1.65
CA ARG A 360 -26.26 -16.71 1.53
C ARG A 360 -27.50 -17.57 1.26
N ASP A 361 -28.68 -17.09 1.65
CA ASP A 361 -29.93 -17.78 1.36
C ASP A 361 -30.37 -17.63 -0.10
N SER A 362 -30.60 -18.74 -0.76
CA SER A 362 -30.96 -18.76 -2.18
C SER A 362 -32.32 -18.14 -2.48
N ALA A 363 -33.27 -18.13 -1.52
CA ALA A 363 -34.55 -17.49 -1.68
C ALA A 363 -34.41 -15.97 -1.61
N THR A 364 -33.65 -15.47 -0.64
CA THR A 364 -33.28 -14.05 -0.51
C THR A 364 -32.59 -13.56 -1.77
N MET A 365 -31.58 -14.29 -2.27
CA MET A 365 -30.87 -13.95 -3.49
C MET A 365 -31.79 -13.88 -4.70
N ARG A 366 -32.68 -14.86 -4.90
CA ARG A 366 -33.70 -14.84 -6.00
C ARG A 366 -34.65 -13.67 -5.86
N HIS A 367 -35.09 -13.34 -4.65
CA HIS A 367 -35.99 -12.20 -4.40
C HIS A 367 -35.37 -10.90 -4.87
N PHE A 368 -34.13 -10.57 -4.41
CA PHE A 368 -33.44 -9.33 -4.79
C PHE A 368 -33.04 -9.30 -6.27
N THR A 369 -32.68 -10.44 -6.87
CA THR A 369 -32.43 -10.54 -8.31
C THR A 369 -33.66 -10.18 -9.11
N LYS A 370 -34.85 -10.71 -8.74
CA LYS A 370 -36.11 -10.39 -9.42
C LYS A 370 -36.48 -8.91 -9.32
N GLN A 371 -36.09 -8.25 -8.23
CA GLN A 371 -36.29 -6.81 -8.05
C GLN A 371 -35.26 -5.94 -8.79
N GLY A 372 -34.27 -6.54 -9.43
CA GLY A 372 -33.22 -5.81 -10.14
C GLY A 372 -32.21 -5.09 -9.22
N ILE A 373 -32.33 -5.23 -7.90
CA ILE A 373 -31.50 -4.47 -6.94
C ILE A 373 -30.03 -4.93 -6.95
N LEU A 374 -29.74 -6.21 -7.28
CA LEU A 374 -28.40 -6.77 -7.29
C LEU A 374 -27.58 -6.43 -8.55
N TYR A 375 -28.19 -5.85 -9.56
CA TYR A 375 -27.60 -5.59 -10.89
C TYR A 375 -27.76 -4.13 -11.33
N GLY A 376 -28.07 -3.24 -10.41
CA GLY A 376 -28.22 -1.82 -10.68
C GLY A 376 -26.91 -1.07 -10.92
#